data_461feaa6c4099f61cd34b9092b4bb253
#
_entry.id   461feaa6c4099f61cd34b9092b4bb253
#
_cell.length_a   1.000
_cell.length_b   1.000
_cell.length_c   1.000
_cell.angle_alpha   90.00
_cell.angle_beta   90.00
_cell.angle_gamma   90.00
#
_symmetry.space_group_name_H-M   'P 1'
#
loop_
_entity.id
_entity.type
_entity.pdbx_description
1 polymer ?
#
loop_
_entity_poly.entity_id
_entity_poly.type
_entity_poly.pdbx_seq_one_letter_code
_entity_poly.pdbx_strand_id
1 'polypeptide(L)'
;MTTKDEYRANRRADRRARRLKEYRHGLRPFAIAAWEISKEHNVGTLVRTAHAAAATEVILTGEREWNVPAARTADLYTEIVQLDADVAAFRAHLRHRGWSLVVVELADDSVNIFDAVYPERPCFLLGAELGGVPPELVAEAELVVQIPQWGLVPCLNLAVAGSLVVYDHLAKRHRVGGLSRPDGGLVGGRIPAFGNPDG
;
A
#
# COMPACT_ATOMS: atom_id res chain seq x y z
N MET A 1 -18.45 -27.39 -30.94
CA MET A 1 -18.18 -26.02 -31.44
C MET A 1 -18.46 -25.06 -30.27
N THR A 2 -17.46 -24.32 -29.84
CA THR A 2 -17.59 -23.33 -28.75
C THR A 2 -18.47 -22.18 -29.23
N THR A 3 -19.41 -21.74 -28.41
CA THR A 3 -20.28 -20.62 -28.79
C THR A 3 -19.47 -19.32 -28.87
N LYS A 4 -19.94 -18.30 -29.58
CA LYS A 4 -19.30 -16.99 -29.71
C LYS A 4 -19.11 -16.31 -28.34
N ASP A 5 -20.02 -16.59 -27.42
CA ASP A 5 -19.96 -16.03 -26.04
C ASP A 5 -18.96 -16.76 -25.16
N GLU A 6 -18.84 -18.08 -25.25
CA GLU A 6 -17.77 -18.87 -24.61
C GLU A 6 -16.39 -18.44 -25.10
N TYR A 7 -16.21 -18.24 -26.38
CA TYR A 7 -14.95 -17.72 -26.95
C TYR A 7 -14.59 -16.33 -26.41
N ARG A 8 -15.56 -15.42 -26.31
CA ARG A 8 -15.35 -14.07 -25.75
C ARG A 8 -15.02 -14.13 -24.27
N ALA A 9 -15.70 -15.01 -23.50
CA ALA A 9 -15.45 -15.20 -22.07
C ALA A 9 -14.03 -15.73 -21.84
N ASN A 10 -13.60 -16.74 -22.58
CA ASN A 10 -12.25 -17.29 -22.51
C ASN A 10 -11.18 -16.24 -22.84
N ARG A 11 -11.37 -15.46 -23.90
CA ARG A 11 -10.42 -14.37 -24.22
C ARG A 11 -10.34 -13.30 -23.15
N ARG A 12 -11.45 -13.00 -22.45
CA ARG A 12 -11.44 -12.06 -21.30
C ARG A 12 -10.68 -12.65 -20.12
N ALA A 13 -10.88 -13.93 -19.82
CA ALA A 13 -10.18 -14.67 -18.78
C ALA A 13 -8.67 -14.70 -19.02
N ASP A 14 -8.24 -15.04 -20.23
CA ASP A 14 -6.84 -15.08 -20.64
C ASP A 14 -6.16 -13.70 -20.52
N ARG A 15 -6.84 -12.64 -20.97
CA ARG A 15 -6.34 -11.27 -20.83
C ARG A 15 -6.20 -10.87 -19.37
N ARG A 16 -7.17 -11.27 -18.52
CA ARG A 16 -7.12 -11.00 -17.08
C ARG A 16 -5.97 -11.73 -16.43
N ALA A 17 -5.78 -13.01 -16.72
CA ALA A 17 -4.69 -13.83 -16.20
C ALA A 17 -3.32 -13.26 -16.60
N ARG A 18 -3.15 -12.87 -17.87
CA ARG A 18 -1.92 -12.22 -18.33
C ARG A 18 -1.64 -10.92 -17.61
N ARG A 19 -2.63 -10.02 -17.49
CA ARG A 19 -2.49 -8.76 -16.77
C ARG A 19 -2.13 -8.96 -15.30
N LEU A 20 -2.75 -9.97 -14.65
CA LEU A 20 -2.44 -10.30 -13.27
C LEU A 20 -0.99 -10.80 -13.13
N LYS A 21 -0.52 -11.63 -14.06
CA LYS A 21 0.87 -12.09 -14.09
C LYS A 21 1.83 -10.91 -14.27
N GLU A 22 1.57 -10.04 -15.25
CA GLU A 22 2.37 -8.83 -15.49
C GLU A 22 2.39 -7.90 -14.26
N TYR A 23 1.23 -7.71 -13.60
CA TYR A 23 1.13 -6.92 -12.38
C TYR A 23 1.98 -7.51 -11.26
N ARG A 24 1.89 -8.83 -11.02
CA ARG A 24 2.67 -9.52 -9.99
C ARG A 24 4.18 -9.44 -10.21
N HIS A 25 4.64 -9.45 -11.45
CA HIS A 25 6.06 -9.21 -11.77
C HIS A 25 6.50 -7.76 -11.56
N GLY A 26 5.56 -6.82 -11.52
CA GLY A 26 5.83 -5.41 -11.28
C GLY A 26 5.66 -4.97 -9.83
N LEU A 27 5.39 -5.89 -8.89
CA LEU A 27 5.26 -5.57 -7.48
C LEU A 27 6.58 -5.02 -6.93
N ARG A 28 6.43 -4.04 -6.03
CA ARG A 28 7.55 -3.35 -5.41
C ARG A 28 7.79 -3.88 -4.01
N PRO A 29 9.02 -3.90 -3.54
CA PRO A 29 9.37 -4.48 -2.26
C PRO A 29 9.01 -3.54 -1.10
N PHE A 30 7.73 -3.25 -0.92
CA PHE A 30 7.20 -2.58 0.26
C PHE A 30 5.80 -3.11 0.60
N ALA A 31 5.42 -2.93 1.86
CA ALA A 31 4.11 -3.25 2.39
C ALA A 31 3.47 -2.03 3.05
N ILE A 32 2.14 -2.05 3.19
CA ILE A 32 1.39 -1.10 3.99
C ILE A 32 0.69 -1.90 5.08
N ALA A 33 0.86 -1.50 6.33
CA ALA A 33 0.19 -2.11 7.46
C ALA A 33 -0.74 -1.10 8.15
N ALA A 34 -1.84 -1.59 8.67
CA ALA A 34 -2.81 -0.79 9.38
C ALA A 34 -3.19 -1.47 10.68
N TRP A 35 -2.86 -0.82 11.81
CA TRP A 35 -3.14 -1.34 13.14
C TRP A 35 -4.53 -0.97 13.59
N GLU A 36 -5.41 -1.96 13.78
CA GLU A 36 -6.77 -1.81 14.33
C GLU A 36 -7.58 -0.63 13.77
N ILE A 37 -7.60 -0.47 12.45
CA ILE A 37 -8.36 0.62 11.82
C ILE A 37 -9.83 0.49 12.14
N SER A 38 -10.41 1.57 12.70
CA SER A 38 -11.82 1.62 13.08
C SER A 38 -12.76 1.95 11.91
N LYS A 39 -12.28 2.63 10.88
CA LYS A 39 -13.08 3.10 9.75
C LYS A 39 -12.88 2.24 8.52
N GLU A 40 -13.87 1.43 8.19
CA GLU A 40 -13.87 0.51 7.05
C GLU A 40 -13.48 1.15 5.71
N HIS A 41 -13.88 2.41 5.48
CA HIS A 41 -13.57 3.15 4.26
C HIS A 41 -12.09 3.48 4.11
N ASN A 42 -11.37 3.66 5.23
CA ASN A 42 -9.94 3.90 5.24
C ASN A 42 -9.18 2.68 4.71
N VAL A 43 -9.60 1.47 5.11
CA VAL A 43 -9.01 0.21 4.62
C VAL A 43 -9.14 0.12 3.10
N GLY A 44 -10.35 0.29 2.56
CA GLY A 44 -10.57 0.23 1.11
C GLY A 44 -9.72 1.25 0.34
N THR A 45 -9.53 2.45 0.90
CA THR A 45 -8.67 3.48 0.31
C THR A 45 -7.20 3.09 0.36
N LEU A 46 -6.72 2.51 1.47
CA LEU A 46 -5.35 1.99 1.57
C LEU A 46 -5.09 0.86 0.59
N VAL A 47 -6.01 -0.09 0.44
CA VAL A 47 -5.90 -1.18 -0.56
C VAL A 47 -5.80 -0.62 -1.97
N ARG A 48 -6.56 0.43 -2.30
CA ARG A 48 -6.44 1.12 -3.60
C ARG A 48 -5.09 1.80 -3.78
N THR A 49 -4.59 2.46 -2.74
CA THR A 49 -3.25 3.08 -2.74
C THR A 49 -2.18 2.02 -2.94
N ALA A 50 -2.24 0.92 -2.20
CA ALA A 50 -1.32 -0.20 -2.32
C ALA A 50 -1.31 -0.77 -3.74
N HIS A 51 -2.49 -1.01 -4.30
CA HIS A 51 -2.63 -1.48 -5.67
C HIS A 51 -2.03 -0.51 -6.69
N ALA A 52 -2.37 0.78 -6.60
CA ALA A 52 -1.88 1.80 -7.52
C ALA A 52 -0.35 1.97 -7.44
N ALA A 53 0.21 1.82 -6.27
CA ALA A 53 1.64 1.90 -6.00
C ALA A 53 2.39 0.57 -6.24
N ALA A 54 1.68 -0.50 -6.59
CA ALA A 54 2.20 -1.86 -6.76
C ALA A 54 2.89 -2.41 -5.50
N ALA A 55 2.35 -2.15 -4.32
CA ALA A 55 2.81 -2.74 -3.06
C ALA A 55 2.75 -4.28 -3.11
N THR A 56 3.66 -4.94 -2.41
CA THR A 56 3.66 -6.41 -2.34
C THR A 56 2.45 -6.92 -1.57
N GLU A 57 2.11 -6.29 -0.43
CA GLU A 57 0.95 -6.69 0.38
C GLU A 57 0.40 -5.53 1.20
N VAL A 58 -0.83 -5.71 1.67
CA VAL A 58 -1.46 -4.90 2.72
C VAL A 58 -1.69 -5.80 3.92
N ILE A 59 -1.23 -5.39 5.10
CA ILE A 59 -1.38 -6.11 6.36
C ILE A 59 -2.42 -5.37 7.21
N LEU A 60 -3.48 -6.05 7.58
CA LEU A 60 -4.53 -5.52 8.44
C LEU A 60 -4.49 -6.27 9.77
N THR A 61 -4.53 -5.56 10.90
CA THR A 61 -4.64 -6.18 12.21
C THR A 61 -6.00 -5.95 12.84
N GLY A 62 -6.45 -6.90 13.66
CA GLY A 62 -7.75 -6.89 14.32
C GLY A 62 -8.82 -7.67 13.58
N GLU A 63 -9.98 -7.86 14.22
CA GLU A 63 -11.07 -8.74 13.74
C GLU A 63 -12.11 -8.04 12.85
N ARG A 64 -11.85 -6.82 12.40
CA ARG A 64 -12.90 -6.04 11.71
C ARG A 64 -13.06 -6.42 10.25
N GLU A 65 -14.30 -6.69 9.87
CA GLU A 65 -14.71 -6.65 8.48
C GLU A 65 -14.50 -5.23 7.94
N TRP A 66 -14.06 -5.12 6.72
CA TRP A 66 -13.85 -3.85 6.06
C TRP A 66 -14.71 -3.74 4.79
N ASN A 67 -14.99 -2.51 4.37
CA ASN A 67 -15.83 -2.23 3.22
C ASN A 67 -15.11 -2.59 1.90
N VAL A 68 -15.23 -3.86 1.46
CA VAL A 68 -14.64 -4.36 0.22
C VAL A 68 -15.03 -3.51 -1.01
N PRO A 69 -16.29 -3.08 -1.19
CA PRO A 69 -16.67 -2.16 -2.27
C PRO A 69 -15.84 -0.87 -2.33
N ALA A 70 -15.32 -0.38 -1.20
CA ALA A 70 -14.45 0.81 -1.18
C ALA A 70 -13.11 0.60 -1.88
N ALA A 71 -12.63 -0.65 -1.98
CA ALA A 71 -11.42 -0.99 -2.72
C ALA A 71 -11.58 -0.94 -4.25
N ARG A 72 -12.80 -0.85 -4.77
CA ARG A 72 -13.06 -0.75 -6.23
C ARG A 72 -12.34 -1.83 -7.03
N THR A 73 -12.44 -3.07 -6.60
CA THR A 73 -11.79 -4.25 -7.20
C THR A 73 -10.25 -4.35 -7.04
N ALA A 74 -9.60 -3.40 -6.37
CA ALA A 74 -8.16 -3.48 -6.10
C ALA A 74 -7.81 -4.69 -5.21
N ASP A 75 -8.72 -5.08 -4.32
CA ASP A 75 -8.67 -6.27 -3.46
C ASP A 75 -8.49 -7.58 -4.24
N LEU A 76 -8.99 -7.66 -5.47
CA LEU A 76 -8.84 -8.84 -6.33
C LEU A 76 -7.40 -9.05 -6.83
N TYR A 77 -6.55 -8.04 -6.73
CA TYR A 77 -5.19 -8.02 -7.29
C TYR A 77 -4.12 -7.79 -6.24
N THR A 78 -4.48 -7.26 -5.08
CA THR A 78 -3.57 -6.94 -3.97
C THR A 78 -3.60 -8.08 -2.96
N GLU A 79 -2.44 -8.54 -2.51
CA GLU A 79 -2.34 -9.48 -1.41
C GLU A 79 -2.75 -8.77 -0.12
N ILE A 80 -3.80 -9.26 0.53
CA ILE A 80 -4.29 -8.75 1.81
C ILE A 80 -4.07 -9.82 2.86
N VAL A 81 -3.28 -9.49 3.87
CA VAL A 81 -2.98 -10.37 5.01
C VAL A 81 -3.75 -9.87 6.21
N GLN A 82 -4.59 -10.71 6.78
CA GLN A 82 -5.32 -10.42 8.01
C GLN A 82 -4.59 -11.10 9.18
N LEU A 83 -4.26 -10.33 10.20
CA LEU A 83 -3.65 -10.81 11.44
C LEU A 83 -4.51 -10.40 12.64
N ASP A 84 -4.38 -11.12 13.73
CA ASP A 84 -4.88 -10.65 15.01
C ASP A 84 -4.14 -9.37 15.43
N ALA A 85 -4.75 -8.56 16.29
CA ALA A 85 -4.13 -7.37 16.88
C ALA A 85 -3.13 -7.78 17.98
N ASP A 86 -2.18 -8.62 17.60
CA ASP A 86 -1.13 -9.15 18.45
C ASP A 86 0.25 -8.73 17.95
N VAL A 87 1.00 -8.05 18.81
CA VAL A 87 2.33 -7.51 18.49
C VAL A 87 3.30 -8.62 18.10
N ALA A 88 3.23 -9.79 18.76
CA ALA A 88 4.15 -10.89 18.50
C ALA A 88 3.86 -11.53 17.13
N ALA A 89 2.57 -11.71 16.79
CA ALA A 89 2.14 -12.21 15.48
C ALA A 89 2.56 -11.25 14.35
N PHE A 90 2.35 -9.94 14.55
CA PHE A 90 2.77 -8.93 13.58
C PHE A 90 4.29 -8.93 13.36
N ARG A 91 5.08 -8.95 14.44
CA ARG A 91 6.56 -9.07 14.37
C ARG A 91 7.01 -10.34 13.65
N ALA A 92 6.34 -11.47 13.93
CA ALA A 92 6.66 -12.73 13.27
C ALA A 92 6.43 -12.66 11.76
N HIS A 93 5.33 -12.03 11.35
CA HIS A 93 5.04 -11.79 9.93
C HIS A 93 6.10 -10.90 9.26
N LEU A 94 6.45 -9.76 9.88
CA LEU A 94 7.48 -8.87 9.34
C LEU A 94 8.82 -9.60 9.15
N ARG A 95 9.27 -10.36 10.16
CA ARG A 95 10.52 -11.15 10.07
C ARG A 95 10.44 -12.21 8.96
N HIS A 96 9.33 -12.95 8.87
CA HIS A 96 9.14 -13.96 7.84
C HIS A 96 9.21 -13.38 6.43
N ARG A 97 8.65 -12.20 6.23
CA ARG A 97 8.61 -11.50 4.94
C ARG A 97 9.87 -10.65 4.67
N GLY A 98 10.72 -10.45 5.67
CA GLY A 98 11.91 -9.60 5.57
C GLY A 98 11.56 -8.11 5.41
N TRP A 99 10.51 -7.66 6.11
CA TRP A 99 10.11 -6.25 6.13
C TRP A 99 10.83 -5.48 7.22
N SER A 100 11.28 -4.27 6.90
CA SER A 100 11.75 -3.27 7.87
C SER A 100 10.57 -2.42 8.32
N LEU A 101 10.33 -2.35 9.61
CA LEU A 101 9.21 -1.59 10.18
C LEU A 101 9.48 -0.07 10.08
N VAL A 102 8.58 0.63 9.41
CA VAL A 102 8.53 2.09 9.35
C VAL A 102 7.20 2.54 9.95
N VAL A 103 7.23 3.19 11.09
CA VAL A 103 6.02 3.70 11.76
C VAL A 103 5.71 5.11 11.26
N VAL A 104 4.44 5.35 10.93
CA VAL A 104 3.93 6.68 10.53
C VAL A 104 3.16 7.27 11.69
N GLU A 105 3.83 8.10 12.50
CA GLU A 105 3.28 8.65 13.74
C GLU A 105 3.87 10.03 14.05
N LEU A 106 3.14 10.83 14.81
CA LEU A 106 3.63 12.09 15.39
C LEU A 106 4.33 11.78 16.71
N ALA A 107 5.64 11.68 16.69
CA ALA A 107 6.48 11.42 17.86
C ALA A 107 7.66 12.42 17.90
N ASP A 108 8.18 12.69 19.11
CA ASP A 108 9.24 13.68 19.30
C ASP A 108 10.50 13.38 18.49
N ASP A 109 10.85 12.09 18.38
CA ASP A 109 12.03 11.62 17.61
C ASP A 109 11.71 11.22 16.17
N SER A 110 10.52 11.56 15.67
CA SER A 110 10.14 11.21 14.30
C SER A 110 10.82 12.09 13.25
N VAL A 111 11.22 11.47 12.16
CA VAL A 111 11.83 12.15 11.01
C VAL A 111 10.74 12.69 10.08
N ASN A 112 10.89 13.91 9.62
CA ASN A 112 10.02 14.47 8.58
C ASN A 112 10.07 13.60 7.31
N ILE A 113 8.91 13.27 6.73
CA ILE A 113 8.87 12.45 5.51
C ILE A 113 9.74 13.03 4.40
N PHE A 114 9.88 14.36 4.30
CA PHE A 114 10.69 14.99 3.24
C PHE A 114 12.19 14.70 3.37
N ASP A 115 12.66 14.49 4.60
CA ASP A 115 14.06 14.18 4.93
C ASP A 115 14.32 12.69 5.17
N ALA A 116 13.25 11.89 5.25
CA ALA A 116 13.34 10.46 5.55
C ALA A 116 14.12 9.68 4.49
N VAL A 117 15.01 8.82 4.94
CA VAL A 117 15.68 7.81 4.12
C VAL A 117 15.07 6.46 4.47
N TYR A 118 14.25 5.94 3.59
CA TYR A 118 13.55 4.68 3.83
C TYR A 118 14.45 3.46 3.64
N PRO A 119 14.27 2.39 4.43
CA PRO A 119 14.92 1.12 4.21
C PRO A 119 14.56 0.53 2.83
N GLU A 120 15.28 -0.49 2.41
CA GLU A 120 15.09 -1.10 1.10
C GLU A 120 13.72 -1.77 0.96
N ARG A 121 13.24 -2.39 2.04
CA ARG A 121 11.99 -3.14 2.11
C ARG A 121 11.07 -2.64 3.23
N PRO A 122 10.53 -1.41 3.13
CA PRO A 122 9.75 -0.83 4.21
C PRO A 122 8.36 -1.48 4.31
N CYS A 123 7.90 -1.70 5.55
CA CYS A 123 6.50 -1.87 5.88
C CYS A 123 6.01 -0.61 6.60
N PHE A 124 5.18 0.18 5.96
CA PHE A 124 4.62 1.40 6.52
C PHE A 124 3.44 1.07 7.42
N LEU A 125 3.64 1.20 8.73
CA LEU A 125 2.61 0.95 9.73
C LEU A 125 1.90 2.24 10.11
N LEU A 126 0.58 2.23 9.97
CA LEU A 126 -0.33 3.31 10.38
C LEU A 126 -1.14 2.83 11.59
N GLY A 127 -1.23 3.67 12.60
CA GLY A 127 -1.96 3.37 13.83
C GLY A 127 -3.46 3.62 13.75
N ALA A 128 -4.20 3.07 14.71
CA ALA A 128 -5.61 3.34 14.90
C ALA A 128 -5.87 4.84 15.19
N GLU A 129 -7.06 5.33 14.80
CA GLU A 129 -7.44 6.75 15.01
C GLU A 129 -7.54 7.15 16.49
N LEU A 130 -7.77 6.21 17.38
CA LEU A 130 -7.95 6.47 18.82
C LEU A 130 -6.82 5.90 19.69
N GLY A 131 -5.97 5.03 19.18
CA GLY A 131 -4.94 4.34 19.97
C GLY A 131 -3.53 4.49 19.40
N GLY A 132 -3.41 4.99 18.17
CA GLY A 132 -2.12 5.06 17.49
C GLY A 132 -1.50 3.68 17.23
N VAL A 133 -0.18 3.65 17.15
CA VAL A 133 0.62 2.43 17.03
C VAL A 133 1.04 1.98 18.43
N PRO A 134 1.01 0.67 18.77
CA PRO A 134 1.55 0.18 20.03
C PRO A 134 2.95 0.70 20.33
N PRO A 135 3.22 1.20 21.56
CA PRO A 135 4.53 1.77 21.90
C PRO A 135 5.69 0.81 21.65
N GLU A 136 5.46 -0.48 21.81
CA GLU A 136 6.47 -1.52 21.58
C GLU A 136 6.88 -1.61 20.11
N LEU A 137 5.94 -1.35 19.18
CA LEU A 137 6.24 -1.32 17.75
C LEU A 137 6.90 0.00 17.35
N VAL A 138 6.54 1.10 17.99
CA VAL A 138 7.23 2.40 17.81
C VAL A 138 8.69 2.29 18.25
N ALA A 139 8.94 1.70 19.42
CA ALA A 139 10.29 1.55 19.97
C ALA A 139 11.20 0.62 19.14
N GLU A 140 10.62 -0.33 18.41
CA GLU A 140 11.36 -1.29 17.57
C GLU A 140 11.41 -0.89 16.09
N ALA A 141 10.77 0.21 15.71
CA ALA A 141 10.78 0.68 14.34
C ALA A 141 12.20 1.04 13.89
N GLU A 142 12.55 0.60 12.69
CA GLU A 142 13.81 1.04 12.05
C GLU A 142 13.77 2.54 11.73
N LEU A 143 12.57 3.07 11.52
CA LEU A 143 12.33 4.48 11.26
C LEU A 143 10.92 4.88 11.72
N VAL A 144 10.83 5.98 12.45
CA VAL A 144 9.55 6.66 12.72
C VAL A 144 9.49 7.92 11.87
N VAL A 145 8.43 8.08 11.09
CA VAL A 145 8.26 9.24 10.21
C VAL A 145 7.00 10.01 10.54
N GLN A 146 7.10 11.33 10.44
CA GLN A 146 5.94 12.21 10.56
C GLN A 146 5.66 12.97 9.26
N ILE A 147 4.38 13.20 9.01
CA ILE A 147 3.93 14.08 7.94
C ILE A 147 3.75 15.48 8.53
N PRO A 148 4.49 16.50 8.07
CA PRO A 148 4.37 17.84 8.61
C PRO A 148 2.96 18.38 8.44
N GLN A 149 2.45 19.00 9.49
CA GLN A 149 1.13 19.59 9.52
C GLN A 149 1.24 21.06 10.00
N TRP A 150 0.79 22.00 9.18
CA TRP A 150 0.85 23.43 9.49
C TRP A 150 -0.50 24.00 9.92
N GLY A 151 -1.52 23.16 10.01
CA GLY A 151 -2.85 23.54 10.47
C GLY A 151 -2.99 23.51 11.99
N LEU A 152 -4.12 24.03 12.48
CA LEU A 152 -4.42 24.01 13.92
C LEU A 152 -4.86 22.63 14.44
N VAL A 153 -5.29 21.74 13.55
CA VAL A 153 -5.69 20.38 13.91
C VAL A 153 -4.60 19.41 13.46
N PRO A 154 -3.84 18.81 14.39
CA PRO A 154 -2.74 17.91 14.06
C PRO A 154 -3.27 16.50 13.72
N CYS A 155 -4.12 16.39 12.73
CA CYS A 155 -4.74 15.13 12.34
C CYS A 155 -4.96 15.06 10.83
N LEU A 156 -4.37 14.06 10.21
CA LEU A 156 -4.68 13.64 8.84
C LEU A 156 -5.54 12.39 8.84
N ASN A 157 -6.40 12.26 7.84
CA ASN A 157 -7.07 10.99 7.60
C ASN A 157 -6.01 9.89 7.38
N LEU A 158 -6.16 8.75 8.04
CA LEU A 158 -5.21 7.64 8.03
C LEU A 158 -4.87 7.16 6.61
N ALA A 159 -5.86 6.99 5.74
CA ALA A 159 -5.63 6.54 4.37
C ALA A 159 -4.92 7.62 3.53
N VAL A 160 -5.14 8.89 3.83
CA VAL A 160 -4.39 10.00 3.22
C VAL A 160 -2.94 9.97 3.70
N ALA A 161 -2.71 9.81 5.00
CA ALA A 161 -1.35 9.68 5.55
C ALA A 161 -0.58 8.52 4.91
N GLY A 162 -1.21 7.34 4.81
CA GLY A 162 -0.64 6.19 4.13
C GLY A 162 -0.34 6.44 2.65
N SER A 163 -1.21 7.18 1.97
CA SER A 163 -0.98 7.52 0.56
C SER A 163 0.20 8.49 0.40
N LEU A 164 0.32 9.49 1.27
CA LEU A 164 1.41 10.47 1.23
C LEU A 164 2.76 9.80 1.45
N VAL A 165 2.92 8.98 2.50
CA VAL A 165 4.20 8.33 2.81
C VAL A 165 4.61 7.34 1.72
N VAL A 166 3.66 6.59 1.17
CA VAL A 166 3.92 5.67 0.05
C VAL A 166 4.42 6.42 -1.19
N TYR A 167 3.76 7.51 -1.55
CA TYR A 167 4.16 8.25 -2.74
C TYR A 167 5.42 9.09 -2.52
N ASP A 168 5.73 9.54 -1.30
CA ASP A 168 7.05 10.09 -0.97
C ASP A 168 8.16 9.06 -1.14
N HIS A 169 7.96 7.85 -0.61
CA HIS A 169 8.88 6.72 -0.82
C HIS A 169 9.11 6.45 -2.31
N LEU A 170 8.03 6.34 -3.10
CA LEU A 170 8.12 6.11 -4.53
C LEU A 170 8.83 7.25 -5.27
N ALA A 171 8.57 8.51 -4.90
CA ALA A 171 9.23 9.68 -5.49
C ALA A 171 10.75 9.65 -5.25
N LYS A 172 11.17 9.30 -4.04
CA LYS A 172 12.58 9.15 -3.68
C LYS A 172 13.24 8.00 -4.44
N ARG A 173 12.58 6.83 -4.51
CA ARG A 173 13.05 5.68 -5.32
C ARG A 173 13.14 6.02 -6.81
N HIS A 174 12.22 6.80 -7.34
CA HIS A 174 12.23 7.23 -8.73
C HIS A 174 13.46 8.13 -9.03
N ARG A 175 13.78 9.06 -8.15
CA ARG A 175 14.94 9.98 -8.31
C ARG A 175 16.27 9.25 -8.39
N VAL A 176 16.40 8.11 -7.72
CA VAL A 176 17.60 7.27 -7.76
C VAL A 176 17.53 6.16 -8.82
N GLY A 177 16.58 6.23 -9.75
CA GLY A 177 16.46 5.25 -10.85
C GLY A 177 15.83 3.91 -10.45
N GLY A 178 15.37 3.76 -9.19
CA GLY A 178 14.84 2.51 -8.64
C GLY A 178 13.45 2.12 -9.10
N LEU A 179 12.78 2.91 -9.93
CA LEU A 179 11.40 2.66 -10.38
C LEU A 179 11.26 2.31 -11.86
N SER A 180 12.34 2.26 -12.61
CA SER A 180 12.29 1.85 -14.01
C SER A 180 12.01 0.35 -14.11
N ARG A 181 11.16 -0.03 -15.07
CA ARG A 181 11.06 -1.43 -15.48
C ARG A 181 12.36 -1.87 -16.14
N PRO A 182 12.66 -3.18 -16.16
CA PRO A 182 13.82 -3.71 -16.91
C PRO A 182 13.80 -3.36 -18.41
N ASP A 183 12.61 -3.08 -18.96
CA ASP A 183 12.38 -2.64 -20.34
C ASP A 183 12.43 -1.11 -20.54
N GLY A 184 12.82 -0.35 -19.49
CA GLY A 184 12.89 1.12 -19.55
C GLY A 184 11.53 1.83 -19.43
N GLY A 185 10.42 1.09 -19.32
CA GLY A 185 9.10 1.66 -19.15
C GLY A 185 8.87 2.13 -17.70
N LEU A 186 8.17 3.25 -17.49
CA LEU A 186 7.59 3.57 -16.20
C LEU A 186 6.57 2.47 -15.86
N VAL A 187 6.64 1.96 -14.64
CA VAL A 187 5.60 1.07 -14.10
C VAL A 187 4.39 1.90 -13.74
N GLY A 188 3.48 1.94 -14.57
CA GLY A 188 2.30 2.77 -14.60
C GLY A 188 2.17 3.04 -16.07
N GLY A 189 1.71 2.01 -16.75
CA GLY A 189 1.53 2.07 -18.18
C GLY A 189 0.86 3.39 -18.52
N ARG A 190 1.02 3.83 -19.75
CA ARG A 190 0.25 4.92 -20.31
C ARG A 190 -1.10 4.93 -19.63
N ILE A 191 -1.38 6.00 -18.88
CA ILE A 191 -2.77 6.39 -18.72
C ILE A 191 -3.26 6.42 -20.16
N PRO A 192 -4.20 5.54 -20.56
CA PRO A 192 -4.80 5.72 -21.87
C PRO A 192 -5.22 7.18 -21.85
N ALA A 193 -4.71 7.99 -22.75
CA ALA A 193 -5.25 9.31 -22.94
C ALA A 193 -6.75 9.08 -22.94
N PHE A 194 -7.48 9.71 -22.03
CA PHE A 194 -8.93 9.68 -22.02
C PHE A 194 -9.29 10.01 -23.46
N GLY A 195 -9.86 9.02 -24.15
CA GLY A 195 -10.00 9.07 -25.57
C GLY A 195 -10.58 10.40 -25.97
N ASN A 196 -9.94 11.04 -26.89
CA ASN A 196 -10.59 12.11 -27.63
C ASN A 196 -11.87 11.47 -28.18
N PRO A 197 -13.08 11.92 -27.81
CA PRO A 197 -14.32 11.31 -28.28
C PRO A 197 -14.51 11.45 -29.80
N ASP A 198 -13.60 12.17 -30.48
CA ASP A 198 -13.66 12.50 -31.92
C ASP A 198 -12.45 11.94 -32.73
N GLY A 199 -11.90 10.79 -32.32
CA GLY A 199 -10.81 10.10 -33.02
C GLY A 199 -11.08 8.63 -33.22
#